data_4c79a80cfecac116694fbd429cb343ad
#
_entry.id   4c79a80cfecac116694fbd429cb343ad
#
_cell.length_a   1.000
_cell.length_b   1.000
_cell.length_c   1.000
_cell.angle_alpha   90.00
_cell.angle_beta   90.00
_cell.angle_gamma   90.00
#
_symmetry.space_group_name_H-M   'P 1'
#
loop_
_entity.id
_entity.type
_entity.pdbx_description
1 polymer ?
#
loop_
_entity_poly.entity_id
_entity_poly.type
_entity_poly.pdbx_seq_one_letter_code
_entity_poly.pdbx_strand_id
1 'polypeptide(L)'
;MIKLQDVCKSYFLGEEEVKAVCDVSLEIKEKEYISILGSSGSGKSTLMYLVGLLEHPSKGKILLDGKDVSRFSDEKLSAIRNSYVGFVFQSFNLINKFTVMENILLPTRYAKKAIKFNPEKRADKLLKRLGIYNRKDFFPNKISGGEQQRVAIARALMMGPKIILADEPTGNLDTKTGDEILEVLEDLNKEMGVTVVLVTHEKLVADRTKRKIYIKDGKIVDKY
;
A
#
# COMPACT_ATOMS: atom_id res chain seq x y z
N MET A 1 12.08 -10.33 -1.61
CA MET A 1 11.62 -8.97 -1.90
C MET A 1 11.78 -8.03 -0.70
N ILE A 2 10.92 -8.06 0.32
CA ILE A 2 11.07 -7.27 1.55
C ILE A 2 11.22 -8.21 2.74
N LYS A 3 12.23 -7.96 3.61
CA LYS A 3 12.45 -8.75 4.82
C LYS A 3 12.73 -7.81 6.00
N LEU A 4 11.98 -7.98 7.06
CA LEU A 4 12.19 -7.37 8.36
C LEU A 4 12.94 -8.37 9.23
N GLN A 5 13.96 -7.91 9.98
CA GLN A 5 14.75 -8.71 10.91
C GLN A 5 14.78 -8.01 12.27
N ASP A 6 14.11 -8.60 13.24
CA ASP A 6 14.02 -8.16 14.64
C ASP A 6 13.68 -6.67 14.77
N VAL A 7 12.70 -6.24 13.96
CA VAL A 7 12.33 -4.82 13.83
C VAL A 7 11.46 -4.39 14.99
N CYS A 8 11.85 -3.26 15.60
CA CYS A 8 11.00 -2.50 16.52
C CYS A 8 10.76 -1.09 15.97
N LYS A 9 9.58 -0.54 16.26
CA LYS A 9 9.24 0.86 16.07
C LYS A 9 8.58 1.39 17.32
N SER A 10 9.17 2.45 17.89
CA SER A 10 8.63 3.19 19.02
C SER A 10 8.33 4.62 18.60
N TYR A 11 7.32 5.20 19.24
CA TYR A 11 6.98 6.62 19.17
C TYR A 11 7.07 7.22 20.56
N PHE A 12 7.41 8.50 20.65
CA PHE A 12 7.44 9.24 21.91
C PHE A 12 6.22 10.15 22.00
N LEU A 13 5.43 9.99 23.04
CA LEU A 13 4.32 10.85 23.42
C LEU A 13 4.76 11.65 24.67
N GLY A 14 5.40 12.79 24.46
CA GLY A 14 6.12 13.48 25.54
C GLY A 14 7.32 12.65 26.00
N GLU A 15 7.35 12.27 27.27
CA GLU A 15 8.40 11.43 27.85
C GLU A 15 8.11 9.92 27.78
N GLU A 16 6.88 9.53 27.42
CA GLU A 16 6.46 8.13 27.37
C GLU A 16 6.82 7.48 26.02
N GLU A 17 7.55 6.35 26.07
CA GLU A 17 7.86 5.53 24.91
C GLU A 17 6.74 4.51 24.65
N VAL A 18 6.05 4.64 23.51
CA VAL A 18 5.04 3.68 23.04
C VAL A 18 5.65 2.78 21.98
N LYS A 19 5.81 1.49 22.28
CA LYS A 19 6.29 0.48 21.33
C LYS A 19 5.14 -0.01 20.45
N ALA A 20 5.00 0.59 19.28
CA ALA A 20 3.92 0.24 18.36
C ALA A 20 4.12 -1.11 17.65
N VAL A 21 5.40 -1.47 17.40
CA VAL A 21 5.81 -2.78 16.85
C VAL A 21 7.12 -3.16 17.53
N CYS A 22 7.29 -4.43 17.93
CA CYS A 22 8.55 -4.90 18.50
C CYS A 22 8.81 -6.39 18.21
N ASP A 23 10.11 -6.70 18.01
CA ASP A 23 10.62 -8.04 17.74
C ASP A 23 9.93 -8.72 16.53
N VAL A 24 9.65 -7.93 15.49
CA VAL A 24 8.99 -8.43 14.28
C VAL A 24 10.01 -8.87 13.25
N SER A 25 9.99 -10.16 12.93
CA SER A 25 10.71 -10.74 11.80
C SER A 25 9.69 -11.27 10.79
N LEU A 26 9.73 -10.73 9.56
CA LEU A 26 8.75 -10.99 8.50
C LEU A 26 9.44 -10.97 7.15
N GLU A 27 9.13 -11.94 6.31
CA GLU A 27 9.54 -11.94 4.90
C GLU A 27 8.30 -11.91 4.00
N ILE A 28 8.28 -10.96 3.05
CA ILE A 28 7.29 -10.86 1.99
C ILE A 28 8.00 -11.14 0.68
N LYS A 29 7.57 -12.20 -0.01
CA LYS A 29 8.14 -12.65 -1.28
C LYS A 29 7.48 -11.94 -2.47
N GLU A 30 8.12 -12.00 -3.63
CA GLU A 30 7.51 -11.48 -4.87
C GLU A 30 6.25 -12.28 -5.24
N LYS A 31 5.27 -11.57 -5.78
CA LYS A 31 3.99 -12.12 -6.26
C LYS A 31 3.10 -12.73 -5.16
N GLU A 32 3.41 -12.53 -3.89
CA GLU A 32 2.50 -12.93 -2.81
C GLU A 32 1.24 -12.06 -2.81
N TYR A 33 0.12 -12.68 -2.43
CA TYR A 33 -1.14 -12.02 -2.07
C TYR A 33 -1.43 -12.39 -0.62
N ILE A 34 -1.18 -11.45 0.29
CA ILE A 34 -1.18 -11.69 1.75
C ILE A 34 -1.99 -10.63 2.49
N SER A 35 -2.38 -10.96 3.71
CA SER A 35 -3.01 -9.99 4.62
C SER A 35 -2.26 -9.86 5.93
N ILE A 36 -2.30 -8.66 6.51
CA ILE A 36 -1.93 -8.34 7.88
C ILE A 36 -3.24 -8.09 8.63
N LEU A 37 -3.58 -8.99 9.54
CA LEU A 37 -4.83 -8.99 10.29
C LEU A 37 -4.58 -8.71 11.78
N GLY A 38 -5.39 -7.86 12.38
CA GLY A 38 -5.30 -7.53 13.81
C GLY A 38 -6.37 -6.53 14.24
N SER A 39 -6.63 -6.41 15.54
CA SER A 39 -7.54 -5.41 16.09
C SER A 39 -7.05 -3.98 15.87
N SER A 40 -7.90 -2.98 16.08
CA SER A 40 -7.46 -1.58 16.11
C SER A 40 -6.38 -1.40 17.18
N GLY A 41 -5.35 -0.59 16.87
CA GLY A 41 -4.23 -0.36 17.78
C GLY A 41 -3.20 -1.49 17.89
N SER A 42 -3.37 -2.63 17.20
CA SER A 42 -2.43 -3.76 17.28
C SER A 42 -1.06 -3.54 16.62
N GLY A 43 -0.86 -2.42 15.89
CA GLY A 43 0.39 -2.11 15.18
C GLY A 43 0.37 -2.37 13.66
N LYS A 44 -0.79 -2.72 13.06
CA LYS A 44 -0.93 -3.02 11.61
C LYS A 44 -0.41 -1.91 10.71
N SER A 45 -0.90 -0.69 10.89
CA SER A 45 -0.51 0.46 10.05
C SER A 45 0.97 0.79 10.24
N THR A 46 1.51 0.68 11.46
CA THR A 46 2.94 0.86 11.71
C THR A 46 3.77 -0.20 10.98
N LEU A 47 3.34 -1.48 11.03
CA LEU A 47 4.01 -2.56 10.30
C LEU A 47 3.94 -2.31 8.79
N MET A 48 2.78 -1.88 8.26
CA MET A 48 2.64 -1.51 6.86
C MET A 48 3.54 -0.34 6.47
N TYR A 49 3.69 0.68 7.34
CA TYR A 49 4.55 1.83 7.07
C TYR A 49 6.03 1.45 7.05
N LEU A 50 6.46 0.52 7.90
CA LEU A 50 7.81 -0.06 7.86
C LEU A 50 8.05 -0.85 6.57
N VAL A 51 7.12 -1.72 6.19
CA VAL A 51 7.16 -2.47 4.91
C VAL A 51 7.16 -1.53 3.72
N GLY A 52 6.36 -0.45 3.78
CA GLY A 52 6.26 0.57 2.74
C GLY A 52 7.38 1.60 2.74
N LEU A 53 8.35 1.50 3.65
CA LEU A 53 9.45 2.46 3.80
C LEU A 53 8.99 3.89 4.06
N LEU A 54 7.80 4.08 4.66
CA LEU A 54 7.30 5.37 5.12
C LEU A 54 7.89 5.74 6.48
N GLU A 55 8.31 4.74 7.26
CA GLU A 55 8.89 4.88 8.58
C GLU A 55 10.23 4.16 8.66
N HIS A 56 11.17 4.73 9.44
CA HIS A 56 12.40 4.05 9.82
C HIS A 56 12.15 3.15 11.03
N PRO A 57 12.77 1.97 11.09
CA PRO A 57 12.75 1.16 12.30
C PRO A 57 13.55 1.86 13.41
N SER A 58 13.08 1.76 14.67
CA SER A 58 13.86 2.20 15.85
C SER A 58 14.98 1.21 16.16
N LYS A 59 14.76 -0.09 15.89
CA LYS A 59 15.74 -1.19 16.00
C LYS A 59 15.51 -2.22 14.89
N GLY A 60 16.50 -3.08 14.67
CA GLY A 60 16.43 -4.12 13.65
C GLY A 60 16.80 -3.63 12.25
N LYS A 61 16.47 -4.45 11.23
CA LYS A 61 16.81 -4.17 9.84
C LYS A 61 15.65 -4.41 8.89
N ILE A 62 15.57 -3.57 7.85
CA ILE A 62 14.68 -3.75 6.71
C ILE A 62 15.55 -3.99 5.48
N LEU A 63 15.41 -5.18 4.90
CA LEU A 63 16.11 -5.56 3.68
C LEU A 63 15.15 -5.46 2.49
N LEU A 64 15.56 -4.74 1.45
CA LEU A 64 14.88 -4.65 0.18
C LEU A 64 15.74 -5.30 -0.90
N ASP A 65 15.25 -6.38 -1.52
CA ASP A 65 16.01 -7.20 -2.47
C ASP A 65 17.42 -7.57 -1.93
N GLY A 66 17.49 -7.94 -0.64
CA GLY A 66 18.72 -8.32 0.07
C GLY A 66 19.58 -7.15 0.57
N LYS A 67 19.27 -5.91 0.20
CA LYS A 67 20.01 -4.71 0.61
C LYS A 67 19.40 -4.08 1.85
N ASP A 68 20.19 -3.82 2.87
CA ASP A 68 19.77 -3.09 4.06
C ASP A 68 19.47 -1.62 3.72
N VAL A 69 18.22 -1.22 3.93
CA VAL A 69 17.73 0.14 3.67
C VAL A 69 17.35 0.89 4.96
N SER A 70 17.54 0.28 6.13
CA SER A 70 17.08 0.80 7.43
C SER A 70 17.58 2.19 7.77
N ARG A 71 18.79 2.52 7.28
CA ARG A 71 19.47 3.81 7.55
C ARG A 71 19.61 4.70 6.33
N PHE A 72 18.86 4.44 5.27
CA PHE A 72 18.85 5.32 4.10
C PHE A 72 18.19 6.65 4.48
N SER A 73 18.68 7.75 3.88
CA SER A 73 18.04 9.05 4.04
C SER A 73 16.62 9.04 3.48
N ASP A 74 15.75 9.92 3.99
CA ASP A 74 14.38 10.08 3.51
C ASP A 74 14.31 10.33 2.01
N GLU A 75 15.28 11.05 1.45
CA GLU A 75 15.37 11.28 0.01
C GLU A 75 15.57 9.97 -0.75
N LYS A 76 16.48 9.08 -0.29
CA LYS A 76 16.70 7.77 -0.91
C LYS A 76 15.49 6.87 -0.76
N LEU A 77 14.87 6.82 0.45
CA LEU A 77 13.65 6.04 0.65
C LEU A 77 12.49 6.56 -0.19
N SER A 78 12.32 7.88 -0.32
CA SER A 78 11.30 8.47 -1.18
C SER A 78 11.45 8.08 -2.64
N ALA A 79 12.68 8.08 -3.16
CA ALA A 79 12.95 7.63 -4.53
C ALA A 79 12.63 6.14 -4.74
N ILE A 80 12.93 5.30 -3.75
CA ILE A 80 12.57 3.88 -3.77
C ILE A 80 11.05 3.71 -3.70
N ARG A 81 10.37 4.36 -2.75
CA ARG A 81 8.91 4.30 -2.61
C ARG A 81 8.20 4.66 -3.90
N ASN A 82 8.59 5.77 -4.53
CA ASN A 82 7.97 6.24 -5.76
C ASN A 82 7.94 5.18 -6.87
N SER A 83 9.00 4.37 -6.99
CA SER A 83 9.14 3.37 -8.07
C SER A 83 8.83 1.93 -7.64
N TYR A 84 8.80 1.64 -6.34
CA TYR A 84 8.73 0.26 -5.83
C TYR A 84 7.41 -0.04 -5.11
N VAL A 85 6.79 0.96 -4.48
CA VAL A 85 5.62 0.78 -3.61
C VAL A 85 4.44 1.59 -4.12
N GLY A 86 3.29 0.96 -4.28
CA GLY A 86 2.00 1.62 -4.48
C GLY A 86 1.19 1.58 -3.19
N PHE A 87 0.64 2.71 -2.77
CA PHE A 87 -0.23 2.80 -1.60
C PHE A 87 -1.69 3.00 -2.01
N VAL A 88 -2.56 2.23 -1.36
CA VAL A 88 -4.02 2.35 -1.45
C VAL A 88 -4.55 2.49 -0.03
N PHE A 89 -5.25 3.58 0.27
CA PHE A 89 -5.74 3.89 1.62
C PHE A 89 -7.27 3.83 1.67
N GLN A 90 -7.80 3.61 2.85
CA GLN A 90 -9.24 3.61 3.14
C GLN A 90 -9.90 4.93 2.71
N SER A 91 -9.25 6.08 2.96
CA SER A 91 -9.77 7.42 2.64
C SER A 91 -9.42 7.88 1.23
N PHE A 92 -8.99 6.98 0.33
CA PHE A 92 -8.59 7.22 -1.06
C PHE A 92 -7.40 8.19 -1.19
N ASN A 93 -7.31 9.21 -0.36
CA ASN A 93 -6.27 10.25 -0.33
C ASN A 93 -6.06 10.91 -1.70
N LEU A 94 -7.16 11.21 -2.41
CA LEU A 94 -7.14 11.96 -3.66
C LEU A 94 -7.08 13.46 -3.38
N ILE A 95 -6.39 14.18 -4.26
CA ILE A 95 -6.33 15.63 -4.20
C ILE A 95 -7.60 16.18 -4.88
N ASN A 96 -8.51 16.75 -4.09
CA ASN A 96 -9.82 17.21 -4.57
C ASN A 96 -9.77 18.31 -5.63
N LYS A 97 -8.68 19.09 -5.67
CA LYS A 97 -8.45 20.15 -6.67
C LYS A 97 -7.87 19.62 -7.98
N PHE A 98 -7.56 18.34 -8.07
CA PHE A 98 -7.03 17.68 -9.25
C PHE A 98 -8.11 16.78 -9.86
N THR A 99 -8.14 16.72 -11.18
CA THR A 99 -8.94 15.73 -11.89
C THR A 99 -8.47 14.31 -11.59
N VAL A 100 -9.25 13.31 -11.99
CA VAL A 100 -8.87 11.90 -11.95
C VAL A 100 -7.54 11.68 -12.67
N MET A 101 -7.39 12.22 -13.89
CA MET A 101 -6.16 12.10 -14.67
C MET A 101 -4.97 12.71 -13.94
N GLU A 102 -5.11 13.92 -13.39
CA GLU A 102 -4.03 14.60 -12.66
C GLU A 102 -3.63 13.86 -11.38
N ASN A 103 -4.60 13.27 -10.64
CA ASN A 103 -4.32 12.43 -9.49
C ASN A 103 -3.48 11.20 -9.87
N ILE A 104 -3.80 10.54 -10.99
CA ILE A 104 -3.06 9.36 -11.46
C ILE A 104 -1.66 9.73 -11.92
N LEU A 105 -1.49 10.88 -12.56
CA LEU A 105 -0.20 11.37 -13.04
C LEU A 105 0.72 11.87 -11.91
N LEU A 106 0.18 12.14 -10.72
CA LEU A 106 0.93 12.74 -9.62
C LEU A 106 2.27 12.03 -9.30
N PRO A 107 2.35 10.69 -9.22
CA PRO A 107 3.62 10.01 -8.92
C PRO A 107 4.72 10.30 -9.94
N THR A 108 4.38 10.63 -11.17
CA THR A 108 5.37 10.92 -12.21
C THR A 108 6.10 12.25 -11.98
N ARG A 109 5.43 13.21 -11.32
CA ARG A 109 6.03 14.52 -10.97
C ARG A 109 7.13 14.42 -9.91
N TYR A 110 7.12 13.34 -9.12
CA TYR A 110 8.10 13.06 -8.06
C TYR A 110 9.16 12.02 -8.47
N ALA A 111 9.18 11.62 -9.73
CA ALA A 111 10.16 10.67 -10.22
C ALA A 111 11.57 11.28 -10.20
N LYS A 112 12.50 10.67 -9.45
CA LYS A 112 13.91 11.10 -9.40
C LYS A 112 14.73 10.66 -10.62
N LYS A 113 14.22 9.68 -11.37
CA LYS A 113 14.84 9.18 -12.61
C LYS A 113 13.98 9.52 -13.81
N ALA A 114 14.60 9.65 -14.97
CA ALA A 114 13.89 9.85 -16.23
C ALA A 114 12.86 8.72 -16.44
N ILE A 115 11.62 9.10 -16.73
CA ILE A 115 10.52 8.19 -17.01
C ILE A 115 10.69 7.65 -18.43
N LYS A 116 10.69 6.30 -18.58
CA LYS A 116 10.90 5.61 -19.86
C LYS A 116 9.61 5.29 -20.62
N PHE A 117 8.50 5.88 -20.23
CA PHE A 117 7.18 5.67 -20.85
C PHE A 117 6.45 7.01 -20.98
N ASN A 118 5.41 7.05 -21.83
CA ASN A 118 4.52 8.22 -21.90
C ASN A 118 3.51 8.14 -20.75
N PRO A 119 3.51 9.11 -19.80
CA PRO A 119 2.66 9.09 -18.63
C PRO A 119 1.15 9.08 -18.97
N GLU A 120 0.72 9.93 -19.91
CA GLU A 120 -0.69 10.07 -20.27
C GLU A 120 -1.22 8.78 -20.91
N LYS A 121 -0.46 8.20 -21.85
CA LYS A 121 -0.83 6.91 -22.47
C LYS A 121 -0.89 5.78 -21.44
N ARG A 122 -0.02 5.80 -20.44
CA ARG A 122 -0.06 4.82 -19.36
C ARG A 122 -1.26 5.02 -18.44
N ALA A 123 -1.55 6.27 -18.06
CA ALA A 123 -2.73 6.61 -17.27
C ALA A 123 -4.02 6.19 -17.99
N ASP A 124 -4.14 6.47 -19.30
CA ASP A 124 -5.28 6.05 -20.12
C ASP A 124 -5.47 4.52 -20.10
N LYS A 125 -4.37 3.75 -20.22
CA LYS A 125 -4.44 2.29 -20.12
C LYS A 125 -4.92 1.80 -18.76
N LEU A 126 -4.43 2.41 -17.67
CA LEU A 126 -4.85 2.09 -16.32
C LEU A 126 -6.33 2.43 -16.09
N LEU A 127 -6.77 3.61 -16.53
CA LEU A 127 -8.17 4.01 -16.45
C LEU A 127 -9.11 3.06 -17.19
N LYS A 128 -8.73 2.64 -18.42
CA LYS A 128 -9.49 1.66 -19.19
C LYS A 128 -9.54 0.30 -18.49
N ARG A 129 -8.40 -0.19 -17.99
CA ARG A 129 -8.31 -1.45 -17.26
C ARG A 129 -9.21 -1.47 -16.02
N LEU A 130 -9.27 -0.34 -15.31
CA LEU A 130 -10.07 -0.21 -14.08
C LEU A 130 -11.52 0.24 -14.33
N GLY A 131 -11.95 0.36 -15.59
CA GLY A 131 -13.33 0.67 -15.98
C GLY A 131 -13.78 2.10 -15.66
N ILE A 132 -12.83 3.05 -15.50
CA ILE A 132 -13.14 4.45 -15.11
C ILE A 132 -12.60 5.49 -16.09
N TYR A 133 -12.31 5.09 -17.35
CA TYR A 133 -11.79 5.99 -18.37
C TYR A 133 -12.68 7.21 -18.62
N ASN A 134 -14.00 7.00 -18.57
CA ASN A 134 -14.99 8.06 -18.80
C ASN A 134 -15.05 9.10 -17.67
N ARG A 135 -14.31 8.88 -16.58
CA ARG A 135 -14.21 9.79 -15.43
C ARG A 135 -12.91 10.60 -15.41
N LYS A 136 -12.03 10.46 -16.40
CA LYS A 136 -10.68 11.03 -16.38
C LYS A 136 -10.62 12.53 -16.13
N ASP A 137 -11.60 13.28 -16.61
CA ASP A 137 -11.67 14.74 -16.50
C ASP A 137 -12.54 15.21 -15.31
N PHE A 138 -13.11 14.27 -14.53
CA PHE A 138 -13.90 14.58 -13.34
C PHE A 138 -13.01 14.83 -12.12
N PHE A 139 -13.55 15.62 -11.18
CA PHE A 139 -12.92 15.79 -9.87
C PHE A 139 -13.37 14.69 -8.89
N PRO A 140 -12.55 14.36 -7.85
CA PRO A 140 -12.88 13.29 -6.90
C PRO A 140 -14.26 13.43 -6.25
N ASN A 141 -14.69 14.64 -5.93
CA ASN A 141 -16.00 14.92 -5.33
C ASN A 141 -17.20 14.75 -6.29
N LYS A 142 -16.97 14.38 -7.54
CA LYS A 142 -17.99 14.15 -8.57
C LYS A 142 -18.10 12.71 -9.01
N ILE A 143 -17.40 11.80 -8.31
CA ILE A 143 -17.38 10.36 -8.58
C ILE A 143 -17.68 9.58 -7.31
N SER A 144 -18.21 8.36 -7.46
CA SER A 144 -18.55 7.48 -6.33
C SER A 144 -17.31 7.03 -5.53
N GLY A 145 -17.51 6.54 -4.31
CA GLY A 145 -16.43 6.00 -3.47
C GLY A 145 -15.66 4.86 -4.15
N GLY A 146 -16.36 3.94 -4.82
CA GLY A 146 -15.74 2.86 -5.58
C GLY A 146 -14.93 3.37 -6.77
N GLU A 147 -15.42 4.39 -7.50
CA GLU A 147 -14.66 5.04 -8.56
C GLU A 147 -13.42 5.75 -7.98
N GLN A 148 -13.53 6.43 -6.83
CA GLN A 148 -12.39 7.06 -6.14
C GLN A 148 -11.33 6.01 -5.74
N GLN A 149 -11.75 4.85 -5.25
CA GLN A 149 -10.83 3.78 -4.89
C GLN A 149 -10.12 3.21 -6.12
N ARG A 150 -10.84 3.05 -7.25
CA ARG A 150 -10.22 2.65 -8.53
C ARG A 150 -9.20 3.70 -9.01
N VAL A 151 -9.46 5.00 -8.81
CA VAL A 151 -8.48 6.08 -9.10
C VAL A 151 -7.26 5.95 -8.18
N ALA A 152 -7.44 5.69 -6.88
CA ALA A 152 -6.33 5.48 -5.95
C ALA A 152 -5.47 4.28 -6.35
N ILE A 153 -6.10 3.18 -6.79
CA ILE A 153 -5.40 2.00 -7.33
C ILE A 153 -4.64 2.34 -8.62
N ALA A 154 -5.27 3.08 -9.55
CA ALA A 154 -4.60 3.53 -10.79
C ALA A 154 -3.36 4.39 -10.48
N ARG A 155 -3.49 5.32 -9.54
CA ARG A 155 -2.38 6.15 -9.05
C ARG A 155 -1.26 5.29 -8.46
N ALA A 156 -1.61 4.30 -7.63
CA ALA A 156 -0.63 3.39 -7.04
C ALA A 156 0.15 2.59 -8.10
N LEU A 157 -0.49 2.23 -9.21
CA LEU A 157 0.11 1.48 -10.33
C LEU A 157 0.94 2.33 -11.30
N MET A 158 0.85 3.65 -11.22
CA MET A 158 1.37 4.56 -12.24
C MET A 158 2.87 4.38 -12.52
N MET A 159 3.67 4.17 -11.48
CA MET A 159 5.12 3.98 -11.62
C MET A 159 5.53 2.52 -11.82
N GLY A 160 4.58 1.57 -11.88
CA GLY A 160 4.86 0.14 -12.04
C GLY A 160 5.49 -0.48 -10.80
N PRO A 161 4.84 -0.35 -9.63
CA PRO A 161 5.39 -0.84 -8.38
C PRO A 161 5.55 -2.36 -8.36
N LYS A 162 6.47 -2.86 -7.54
CA LYS A 162 6.60 -4.30 -7.26
C LYS A 162 5.64 -4.77 -6.17
N ILE A 163 5.19 -3.84 -5.31
CA ILE A 163 4.27 -4.13 -4.19
C ILE A 163 3.18 -3.05 -4.09
N ILE A 164 1.96 -3.49 -3.84
CA ILE A 164 0.84 -2.64 -3.41
C ILE A 164 0.57 -2.93 -1.94
N LEU A 165 0.53 -1.87 -1.14
CA LEU A 165 0.11 -1.88 0.27
C LEU A 165 -1.27 -1.23 0.35
N ALA A 166 -2.28 -2.00 0.71
CA ALA A 166 -3.66 -1.55 0.77
C ALA A 166 -4.15 -1.57 2.23
N ASP A 167 -4.30 -0.38 2.81
CA ASP A 167 -4.78 -0.18 4.18
C ASP A 167 -6.28 -0.01 4.18
N GLU A 168 -6.99 -1.01 4.71
CA GLU A 168 -8.47 -1.06 4.80
C GLU A 168 -9.14 -0.65 3.46
N PRO A 169 -8.78 -1.28 2.31
CA PRO A 169 -9.14 -0.75 1.00
C PRO A 169 -10.64 -0.72 0.71
N THR A 170 -11.47 -1.38 1.53
CA THR A 170 -12.91 -1.48 1.41
C THR A 170 -13.68 -0.80 2.54
N GLY A 171 -12.99 -0.28 3.55
CA GLY A 171 -13.62 0.18 4.79
C GLY A 171 -14.57 1.39 4.65
N ASN A 172 -14.53 2.12 3.53
CA ASN A 172 -15.45 3.23 3.22
C ASN A 172 -16.42 2.92 2.06
N LEU A 173 -16.59 1.63 1.72
CA LEU A 173 -17.42 1.18 0.61
C LEU A 173 -18.55 0.28 1.10
N ASP A 174 -19.63 0.22 0.34
CA ASP A 174 -20.62 -0.83 0.54
C ASP A 174 -20.04 -2.21 0.17
N THR A 175 -20.66 -3.27 0.70
CA THR A 175 -20.16 -4.64 0.55
C THR A 175 -19.92 -5.03 -0.91
N LYS A 176 -20.88 -4.72 -1.79
CA LYS A 176 -20.77 -5.08 -3.22
C LYS A 176 -19.60 -4.37 -3.89
N THR A 177 -19.51 -3.05 -3.69
CA THR A 177 -18.41 -2.24 -4.23
C THR A 177 -17.07 -2.67 -3.63
N GLY A 178 -17.05 -3.00 -2.34
CA GLY A 178 -15.88 -3.54 -1.65
C GLY A 178 -15.37 -4.83 -2.28
N ASP A 179 -16.27 -5.79 -2.56
CA ASP A 179 -15.92 -7.04 -3.23
C ASP A 179 -15.32 -6.79 -4.62
N GLU A 180 -15.90 -5.88 -5.41
CA GLU A 180 -15.34 -5.50 -6.72
C GLU A 180 -13.91 -4.92 -6.61
N ILE A 181 -13.63 -4.14 -5.57
CA ILE A 181 -12.27 -3.60 -5.33
C ILE A 181 -11.29 -4.70 -4.95
N LEU A 182 -11.71 -5.66 -4.12
CA LEU A 182 -10.86 -6.82 -3.78
C LEU A 182 -10.57 -7.70 -5.00
N GLU A 183 -11.56 -7.92 -5.86
CA GLU A 183 -11.36 -8.62 -7.16
C GLU A 183 -10.32 -7.91 -8.03
N VAL A 184 -10.40 -6.59 -8.14
CA VAL A 184 -9.39 -5.79 -8.86
C VAL A 184 -7.99 -6.03 -8.29
N LEU A 185 -7.80 -6.03 -6.96
CA LEU A 185 -6.51 -6.27 -6.33
C LEU A 185 -6.00 -7.71 -6.55
N GLU A 186 -6.91 -8.69 -6.53
CA GLU A 186 -6.60 -10.09 -6.88
C GLU A 186 -6.12 -10.22 -8.33
N ASP A 187 -6.83 -9.60 -9.28
CA ASP A 187 -6.48 -9.65 -10.70
C ASP A 187 -5.13 -8.96 -10.98
N LEU A 188 -4.85 -7.86 -10.29
CA LEU A 188 -3.54 -7.21 -10.37
C LEU A 188 -2.41 -8.15 -9.89
N ASN A 189 -2.63 -8.91 -8.82
CA ASN A 189 -1.67 -9.91 -8.36
C ASN A 189 -1.53 -11.06 -9.36
N LYS A 190 -2.65 -11.64 -9.84
CA LYS A 190 -2.65 -12.81 -10.74
C LYS A 190 -2.07 -12.50 -12.12
N GLU A 191 -2.52 -11.38 -12.73
CA GLU A 191 -2.20 -11.06 -14.12
C GLU A 191 -0.92 -10.24 -14.28
N MET A 192 -0.65 -9.31 -13.35
CA MET A 192 0.53 -8.44 -13.43
C MET A 192 1.69 -8.93 -12.56
N GLY A 193 1.47 -9.93 -11.70
CA GLY A 193 2.48 -10.44 -10.77
C GLY A 193 2.92 -9.42 -9.73
N VAL A 194 2.10 -8.41 -9.45
CA VAL A 194 2.38 -7.43 -8.39
C VAL A 194 2.13 -8.09 -7.04
N THR A 195 3.03 -7.92 -6.10
CA THR A 195 2.80 -8.35 -4.72
C THR A 195 1.74 -7.45 -4.08
N VAL A 196 0.76 -8.04 -3.39
CA VAL A 196 -0.29 -7.27 -2.71
C VAL A 196 -0.33 -7.65 -1.23
N VAL A 197 -0.29 -6.64 -0.37
CA VAL A 197 -0.46 -6.76 1.08
C VAL A 197 -1.72 -6.01 1.47
N LEU A 198 -2.74 -6.73 1.93
CA LEU A 198 -3.95 -6.16 2.50
C LEU A 198 -3.75 -5.97 4.01
N VAL A 199 -4.01 -4.78 4.51
CA VAL A 199 -4.07 -4.52 5.95
C VAL A 199 -5.54 -4.37 6.30
N THR A 200 -6.04 -5.20 7.23
CA THR A 200 -7.46 -5.17 7.59
C THR A 200 -7.70 -5.73 8.99
N HIS A 201 -8.82 -5.38 9.58
CA HIS A 201 -9.36 -6.04 10.77
C HIS A 201 -10.50 -7.02 10.42
N GLU A 202 -10.95 -7.03 9.15
CA GLU A 202 -12.03 -7.87 8.68
C GLU A 202 -11.52 -9.25 8.26
N LYS A 203 -12.04 -10.29 8.93
CA LYS A 203 -11.68 -11.69 8.62
C LYS A 203 -12.06 -12.08 7.19
N LEU A 204 -13.23 -11.64 6.70
CA LEU A 204 -13.71 -11.96 5.35
C LEU A 204 -12.76 -11.42 4.28
N VAL A 205 -12.23 -10.21 4.45
CA VAL A 205 -11.24 -9.62 3.55
C VAL A 205 -9.92 -10.41 3.60
N ALA A 206 -9.46 -10.76 4.82
CA ALA A 206 -8.24 -11.54 5.00
C ALA A 206 -8.36 -12.97 4.44
N ASP A 207 -9.56 -13.58 4.47
CA ASP A 207 -9.80 -14.93 3.95
C ASP A 207 -9.63 -15.04 2.42
N ARG A 208 -9.67 -13.92 1.70
CA ARG A 208 -9.36 -13.88 0.25
C ARG A 208 -7.87 -14.04 -0.05
N THR A 209 -6.99 -13.90 0.96
CA THR A 209 -5.54 -13.98 0.76
C THR A 209 -5.01 -15.41 1.00
N LYS A 210 -3.88 -15.73 0.32
CA LYS A 210 -3.24 -17.05 0.44
C LYS A 210 -2.48 -17.24 1.76
N ARG A 211 -2.02 -16.14 2.37
CA ARG A 211 -1.25 -16.15 3.62
C ARG A 211 -1.71 -15.00 4.51
N LYS A 212 -1.93 -15.30 5.77
CA LYS A 212 -2.34 -14.33 6.79
C LYS A 212 -1.22 -14.13 7.79
N ILE A 213 -0.96 -12.88 8.12
CA ILE A 213 -0.02 -12.47 9.17
C ILE A 213 -0.89 -11.85 10.27
N TYR A 214 -0.87 -12.45 11.45
CA TYR A 214 -1.63 -11.95 12.58
C TYR A 214 -0.73 -11.06 13.43
N ILE A 215 -1.21 -9.86 13.76
CA ILE A 215 -0.49 -8.93 14.65
C ILE A 215 -1.36 -8.60 15.86
N LYS A 216 -0.77 -8.73 17.05
CA LYS A 216 -1.39 -8.40 18.33
C LYS A 216 -0.34 -7.71 19.22
N ASP A 217 -0.71 -6.58 19.81
CA ASP A 217 0.13 -5.81 20.74
C ASP A 217 1.55 -5.58 20.19
N GLY A 218 1.64 -5.22 18.90
CA GLY A 218 2.90 -4.94 18.21
C GLY A 218 3.75 -6.14 17.85
N LYS A 219 3.27 -7.38 18.04
CA LYS A 219 3.99 -8.62 17.74
C LYS A 219 3.24 -9.49 16.73
N ILE A 220 3.98 -10.24 15.92
CA ILE A 220 3.39 -11.29 15.08
C ILE A 220 3.05 -12.49 15.96
N VAL A 221 1.82 -13.02 15.79
CA VAL A 221 1.32 -14.20 16.49
C VAL A 221 0.82 -15.25 15.49
N ASP A 222 0.78 -16.52 15.89
CA ASP A 222 0.41 -17.63 14.98
C ASP A 222 -1.08 -17.60 14.60
N LYS A 223 -1.94 -17.22 15.52
CA LYS A 223 -3.41 -17.10 15.33
C LYS A 223 -4.01 -16.07 16.30
N TYR A 224 -5.20 -15.55 15.95
CA TYR A 224 -6.08 -14.77 16.83
C TYR A 224 -6.95 -15.70 17.64
#